data_897d65cb1ff0bae4de34dba85766af53
#
_entry.id   897d65cb1ff0bae4de34dba85766af53
#
_cell.length_a   1.000
_cell.length_b   1.000
_cell.length_c   1.000
_cell.angle_alpha   90.00
_cell.angle_beta   90.00
_cell.angle_gamma   90.00
#
_symmetry.space_group_name_H-M   'P 1'
#
loop_
_entity.id
_entity.type
_entity.pdbx_description
1 polymer ?
#
loop_
_entity_poly.entity_id
_entity_poly.type
_entity_poly.pdbx_seq_one_letter_code
_entity_poly.pdbx_strand_id
1 'polypeptide(L)'
;MSGGGGYRIELFRKARAAGQSITFTGSLLNGPATVDGAPFPRKHEGHSGWKINQMAGLVPTPSMQETPHIVLLMAGTNDVTQGDNLATAPQRLGSLLDKISTAAPDALVVVAKLIPISFNDAAVVTYNNALQPVVQARASAGKHVVLVDMHTGFPTSELADGVHPNAAGYARMANVWYNAIDDMLP
;
A
#
# COMPACT_ATOMS: atom_id res chain seq x y z
N MET A 1 0.82 -1.02 13.71
CA MET A 1 2.08 -0.72 13.00
C MET A 1 3.13 -0.43 14.04
N SER A 2 4.23 -1.17 14.02
CA SER A 2 5.37 -0.87 14.87
C SER A 2 5.86 0.56 14.58
N GLY A 3 6.16 1.35 15.62
CA GLY A 3 6.39 2.79 15.58
C GLY A 3 7.58 3.31 14.77
N GLY A 4 7.94 2.67 13.66
CA GLY A 4 9.17 2.91 12.94
C GLY A 4 9.09 3.38 11.49
N GLY A 5 7.93 3.74 10.93
CA GLY A 5 7.82 4.16 9.53
C GLY A 5 7.59 3.02 8.53
N GLY A 6 7.73 1.76 8.95
CA GLY A 6 7.46 0.56 8.13
C GLY A 6 8.32 0.52 6.86
N TYR A 7 7.76 0.01 5.77
CA TYR A 7 8.45 -0.09 4.47
C TYR A 7 8.93 1.27 3.91
N ARG A 8 8.34 2.39 4.35
CA ARG A 8 8.71 3.73 3.85
C ARG A 8 10.18 4.07 4.12
N ILE A 9 10.77 3.54 5.20
CA ILE A 9 12.20 3.77 5.51
C ILE A 9 13.08 3.16 4.42
N GLU A 10 12.87 1.89 4.11
CA GLU A 10 13.66 1.19 3.10
C GLU A 10 13.37 1.74 1.68
N LEU A 11 12.11 2.13 1.40
CA LEU A 11 11.75 2.78 0.15
C LEU A 11 12.49 4.12 -0.02
N PHE A 12 12.55 4.92 1.04
CA PHE A 12 13.31 6.18 1.06
C PHE A 12 14.81 5.95 0.86
N ARG A 13 15.39 4.92 1.50
CA ARG A 13 16.80 4.54 1.30
C ARG A 13 17.10 4.19 -0.15
N LYS A 14 16.24 3.37 -0.76
CA LYS A 14 16.41 2.94 -2.16
C LYS A 14 16.38 4.11 -3.14
N ALA A 15 15.38 4.97 -3.04
CA ALA A 15 15.28 6.16 -3.88
C ALA A 15 16.55 7.02 -3.74
N ARG A 16 16.99 7.31 -2.52
CA ARG A 16 18.22 8.08 -2.28
C ARG A 16 19.49 7.42 -2.80
N ALA A 17 19.61 6.10 -2.65
CA ALA A 17 20.76 5.35 -3.16
C ALA A 17 20.85 5.39 -4.70
N ALA A 18 19.70 5.52 -5.37
CA ALA A 18 19.61 5.71 -6.82
C ALA A 18 19.74 7.19 -7.26
N GLY A 19 19.93 8.13 -6.31
CA GLY A 19 19.98 9.57 -6.60
C GLY A 19 18.62 10.21 -6.85
N GLN A 20 17.53 9.50 -6.54
CA GLN A 20 16.16 9.92 -6.76
C GLN A 20 15.58 10.63 -5.52
N SER A 21 14.58 11.46 -5.74
CA SER A 21 13.85 12.17 -4.69
C SER A 21 12.48 11.56 -4.46
N ILE A 22 12.13 11.31 -3.18
CA ILE A 22 10.81 10.87 -2.78
C ILE A 22 10.37 11.63 -1.53
N THR A 23 9.13 12.10 -1.52
CA THR A 23 8.46 12.59 -0.32
C THR A 23 7.18 11.81 -0.10
N PHE A 24 6.68 11.81 1.14
CA PHE A 24 5.41 11.17 1.47
C PHE A 24 4.39 12.22 1.89
N THR A 25 3.14 12.03 1.49
CA THR A 25 1.98 12.86 1.82
C THR A 25 1.03 12.11 2.77
N GLY A 26 0.08 12.81 3.33
CA GLY A 26 -0.94 12.26 4.21
C GLY A 26 -1.15 13.05 5.49
N SER A 27 -2.21 12.70 6.21
CA SER A 27 -2.67 13.41 7.42
C SER A 27 -1.97 12.98 8.71
N LEU A 28 -1.24 11.86 8.70
CA LEU A 28 -0.58 11.28 9.87
C LEU A 28 0.95 11.40 9.78
N LEU A 29 1.62 11.34 10.93
CA LEU A 29 3.07 11.38 11.04
C LEU A 29 3.59 10.14 11.77
N ASN A 30 4.54 9.42 11.16
CA ASN A 30 5.21 8.28 11.78
C ASN A 30 6.60 8.04 11.18
N GLY A 31 7.50 7.51 11.98
CA GLY A 31 8.89 7.22 11.61
C GLY A 31 9.89 8.15 12.28
N PRO A 32 11.20 7.86 12.14
CA PRO A 32 12.27 8.68 12.71
C PRO A 32 12.32 10.07 12.08
N ALA A 33 13.00 11.00 12.71
CA ALA A 33 13.23 12.33 12.14
C ALA A 33 14.21 12.28 10.98
N THR A 34 15.17 11.36 11.03
CA THR A 34 16.20 11.18 10.00
C THR A 34 16.39 9.71 9.67
N VAL A 35 16.78 9.42 8.44
CA VAL A 35 17.23 8.11 7.96
C VAL A 35 18.58 8.31 7.29
N ASP A 36 19.62 7.63 7.77
CA ASP A 36 21.00 7.71 7.29
C ASP A 36 21.48 9.18 7.15
N GLY A 37 21.20 9.97 8.20
CA GLY A 37 21.58 11.37 8.31
C GLY A 37 20.73 12.36 7.50
N ALA A 38 19.79 11.89 6.68
CA ALA A 38 18.90 12.76 5.90
C ALA A 38 17.53 12.92 6.57
N PRO A 39 16.89 14.11 6.49
CA PRO A 39 15.53 14.29 6.96
C PRO A 39 14.57 13.28 6.31
N PHE A 40 13.84 12.52 7.14
CA PHE A 40 12.89 11.53 6.64
C PHE A 40 11.49 12.16 6.49
N PRO A 41 10.84 12.03 5.33
CA PRO A 41 9.47 12.53 5.14
C PRO A 41 8.49 11.62 5.92
N ARG A 42 7.95 12.12 7.02
CA ARG A 42 7.21 11.33 8.02
C ARG A 42 5.73 11.17 7.73
N LYS A 43 5.16 11.94 6.78
CA LYS A 43 3.73 11.90 6.47
C LYS A 43 3.30 10.53 5.92
N HIS A 44 2.06 10.13 6.18
CA HIS A 44 1.43 8.95 5.63
C HIS A 44 -0.09 8.98 5.84
N GLU A 45 -0.81 8.09 5.14
CA GLU A 45 -2.26 7.90 5.31
C GLU A 45 -2.62 6.47 5.77
N GLY A 46 -1.68 5.76 6.38
CA GLY A 46 -1.91 4.41 6.87
C GLY A 46 -2.63 4.40 8.23
N HIS A 47 -3.84 3.87 8.28
CA HIS A 47 -4.67 3.77 9.49
C HIS A 47 -4.70 2.32 9.99
N SER A 48 -4.19 2.09 11.21
CA SER A 48 -4.16 0.77 11.82
C SER A 48 -5.57 0.26 12.13
N GLY A 49 -5.85 -1.00 11.80
CA GLY A 49 -7.15 -1.64 12.06
C GLY A 49 -8.26 -1.26 11.07
N TRP A 50 -8.01 -0.39 10.10
CA TRP A 50 -9.04 0.08 9.19
C TRP A 50 -9.32 -0.88 8.04
N LYS A 51 -10.60 -0.94 7.68
CA LYS A 51 -11.13 -1.68 6.55
C LYS A 51 -11.22 -0.80 5.30
N ILE A 52 -11.42 -1.42 4.14
CA ILE A 52 -11.54 -0.74 2.85
C ILE A 52 -12.56 0.40 2.88
N ASN A 53 -13.75 0.16 3.46
CA ASN A 53 -14.81 1.18 3.53
C ASN A 53 -14.40 2.41 4.36
N GLN A 54 -13.64 2.22 5.42
CA GLN A 54 -13.15 3.32 6.25
C GLN A 54 -12.11 4.14 5.49
N MET A 55 -11.19 3.47 4.78
CA MET A 55 -10.22 4.13 3.89
C MET A 55 -10.92 4.94 2.78
N ALA A 56 -12.01 4.40 2.22
CA ALA A 56 -12.79 5.09 1.19
C ALA A 56 -13.44 6.40 1.70
N GLY A 57 -13.61 6.55 3.00
CA GLY A 57 -14.06 7.77 3.65
C GLY A 57 -13.01 8.88 3.71
N LEU A 58 -11.72 8.57 3.49
CA LEU A 58 -10.63 9.55 3.46
C LEU A 58 -10.48 10.23 2.09
N VAL A 59 -11.12 9.72 1.06
CA VAL A 59 -11.00 10.24 -0.31
C VAL A 59 -12.21 11.10 -0.64
N PRO A 60 -12.04 12.34 -1.13
CA PRO A 60 -10.77 12.99 -1.49
C PRO A 60 -10.02 13.60 -0.31
N THR A 61 -10.70 13.83 0.81
CA THR A 61 -10.14 14.55 1.97
C THR A 61 -10.14 13.65 3.20
N PRO A 62 -8.99 13.52 3.91
CA PRO A 62 -7.74 14.29 3.76
C PRO A 62 -6.72 13.70 2.77
N SER A 63 -6.89 12.46 2.29
CA SER A 63 -5.83 11.68 1.65
C SER A 63 -5.26 12.25 0.35
N MET A 64 -6.07 12.99 -0.43
CA MET A 64 -5.66 13.54 -1.74
C MET A 64 -5.41 15.05 -1.71
N GLN A 65 -5.42 15.70 -0.54
CA GLN A 65 -5.26 17.16 -0.43
C GLN A 65 -3.90 17.66 -0.92
N GLU A 66 -2.85 16.85 -0.81
CA GLU A 66 -1.50 17.20 -1.25
C GLU A 66 -1.20 16.72 -2.68
N THR A 67 -2.22 16.34 -3.44
CA THR A 67 -2.13 15.91 -4.85
C THR A 67 -0.98 14.93 -5.11
N PRO A 68 -1.02 13.71 -4.55
CA PRO A 68 0.05 12.74 -4.73
C PRO A 68 0.18 12.32 -6.19
N HIS A 69 1.42 12.19 -6.70
CA HIS A 69 1.67 11.65 -8.04
C HIS A 69 1.59 10.13 -8.07
N ILE A 70 1.84 9.48 -6.93
CA ILE A 70 1.82 8.02 -6.78
C ILE A 70 1.07 7.67 -5.49
N VAL A 71 0.15 6.72 -5.58
CA VAL A 71 -0.56 6.14 -4.43
C VAL A 71 -0.18 4.68 -4.28
N LEU A 72 0.49 4.33 -3.19
CA LEU A 72 0.81 2.95 -2.83
C LEU A 72 -0.31 2.41 -1.93
N LEU A 73 -1.16 1.53 -2.46
CA LEU A 73 -2.36 1.06 -1.79
C LEU A 73 -2.30 -0.44 -1.48
N MET A 74 -2.24 -0.79 -0.20
CA MET A 74 -2.47 -2.15 0.30
C MET A 74 -3.62 -2.12 1.30
N ALA A 75 -4.80 -2.59 0.88
CA ALA A 75 -6.05 -2.53 1.64
C ALA A 75 -6.76 -3.88 1.63
N GLY A 76 -7.42 -4.24 2.74
CA GLY A 76 -8.15 -5.50 2.88
C GLY A 76 -7.68 -6.42 4.00
N THR A 77 -6.50 -6.19 4.60
CA THR A 77 -6.00 -7.02 5.71
C THR A 77 -7.03 -7.13 6.84
N ASN A 78 -7.63 -6.02 7.24
CA ASN A 78 -8.62 -6.02 8.31
C ASN A 78 -9.99 -6.55 7.87
N ASP A 79 -10.34 -6.45 6.60
CA ASP A 79 -11.52 -7.12 6.03
C ASP A 79 -11.35 -8.64 6.15
N VAL A 80 -10.17 -9.18 5.83
CA VAL A 80 -9.85 -10.61 5.96
C VAL A 80 -9.80 -11.06 7.41
N THR A 81 -9.03 -10.37 8.27
CA THR A 81 -8.83 -10.80 9.67
C THR A 81 -10.10 -10.71 10.52
N GLN A 82 -10.99 -9.78 10.18
CA GLN A 82 -12.24 -9.56 10.90
C GLN A 82 -13.46 -10.20 10.21
N GLY A 83 -13.26 -10.89 9.09
CA GLY A 83 -14.34 -11.57 8.35
C GLY A 83 -15.40 -10.61 7.79
N ASP A 84 -15.02 -9.38 7.41
CA ASP A 84 -15.96 -8.35 6.98
C ASP A 84 -16.38 -8.52 5.52
N ASN A 85 -17.40 -9.35 5.29
CA ASN A 85 -18.02 -9.59 3.99
C ASN A 85 -16.99 -9.74 2.86
N LEU A 86 -16.16 -10.77 2.96
CA LEU A 86 -15.05 -11.02 2.03
C LEU A 86 -15.50 -11.16 0.58
N ALA A 87 -16.72 -11.67 0.35
CA ALA A 87 -17.27 -11.81 -1.00
C ALA A 87 -17.40 -10.47 -1.75
N THR A 88 -17.57 -9.36 -1.03
CA THR A 88 -17.69 -8.02 -1.62
C THR A 88 -16.43 -7.15 -1.42
N ALA A 89 -15.44 -7.62 -0.71
CA ALA A 89 -14.22 -6.84 -0.44
C ALA A 89 -13.48 -6.41 -1.72
N PRO A 90 -13.34 -7.26 -2.77
CA PRO A 90 -12.71 -6.84 -4.03
C PRO A 90 -13.50 -5.72 -4.73
N GLN A 91 -14.83 -5.76 -4.71
CA GLN A 91 -15.67 -4.70 -5.29
C GLN A 91 -15.56 -3.39 -4.49
N ARG A 92 -15.47 -3.48 -3.14
CA ARG A 92 -15.23 -2.30 -2.29
C ARG A 92 -13.87 -1.66 -2.59
N LEU A 93 -12.82 -2.48 -2.81
CA LEU A 93 -11.53 -1.98 -3.26
C LEU A 93 -11.67 -1.29 -4.63
N GLY A 94 -12.40 -1.90 -5.56
CA GLY A 94 -12.68 -1.29 -6.85
C GLY A 94 -13.33 0.09 -6.72
N SER A 95 -14.31 0.24 -5.85
CA SER A 95 -14.96 1.54 -5.57
C SER A 95 -13.98 2.55 -4.94
N LEU A 96 -13.07 2.10 -4.08
CA LEU A 96 -12.00 2.94 -3.54
C LEU A 96 -11.05 3.42 -4.64
N LEU A 97 -10.64 2.54 -5.56
CA LEU A 97 -9.81 2.90 -6.73
C LEU A 97 -10.51 3.93 -7.62
N ASP A 98 -11.82 3.79 -7.83
CA ASP A 98 -12.62 4.75 -8.61
C ASP A 98 -12.62 6.13 -7.95
N LYS A 99 -12.78 6.20 -6.63
CA LYS A 99 -12.69 7.46 -5.87
C LYS A 99 -11.31 8.10 -5.98
N ILE A 100 -10.24 7.31 -5.79
CA ILE A 100 -8.85 7.81 -5.89
C ILE A 100 -8.59 8.37 -7.30
N SER A 101 -8.91 7.60 -8.35
CA SER A 101 -8.70 8.04 -9.74
C SER A 101 -9.55 9.26 -10.12
N THR A 102 -10.69 9.47 -9.45
CA THR A 102 -11.49 10.69 -9.66
C THR A 102 -10.86 11.89 -8.96
N ALA A 103 -10.32 11.69 -7.75
CA ALA A 103 -9.74 12.76 -6.94
C ALA A 103 -8.32 13.15 -7.40
N ALA A 104 -7.58 12.22 -7.99
CA ALA A 104 -6.22 12.41 -8.49
C ALA A 104 -6.07 11.66 -9.83
N PRO A 105 -6.62 12.19 -10.94
CA PRO A 105 -6.70 11.48 -12.21
C PRO A 105 -5.34 11.16 -12.84
N ASP A 106 -4.35 12.01 -12.59
CA ASP A 106 -2.98 11.84 -13.12
C ASP A 106 -2.09 10.97 -12.24
N ALA A 107 -2.56 10.59 -11.04
CA ALA A 107 -1.76 9.77 -10.13
C ALA A 107 -1.71 8.31 -10.57
N LEU A 108 -0.52 7.70 -10.52
CA LEU A 108 -0.39 6.26 -10.59
C LEU A 108 -0.86 5.63 -9.27
N VAL A 109 -1.81 4.72 -9.34
CA VAL A 109 -2.24 3.91 -8.18
C VAL A 109 -1.64 2.51 -8.28
N VAL A 110 -0.65 2.23 -7.45
CA VAL A 110 -0.05 0.90 -7.33
C VAL A 110 -0.80 0.13 -6.25
N VAL A 111 -1.58 -0.85 -6.67
CA VAL A 111 -2.35 -1.73 -5.78
C VAL A 111 -1.52 -2.96 -5.44
N ALA A 112 -1.38 -3.29 -4.16
CA ALA A 112 -0.70 -4.50 -3.76
C ALA A 112 -1.67 -5.61 -3.37
N LYS A 113 -1.37 -6.85 -3.80
CA LYS A 113 -1.88 -8.03 -3.13
C LYS A 113 -1.44 -8.02 -1.67
N LEU A 114 -2.30 -8.48 -0.76
CA LEU A 114 -1.97 -8.60 0.65
C LEU A 114 -0.82 -9.60 0.85
N ILE A 115 0.07 -9.30 1.79
CA ILE A 115 1.05 -10.26 2.31
C ILE A 115 0.33 -11.42 3.02
N PRO A 116 0.98 -12.58 3.25
CA PRO A 116 0.38 -13.69 3.97
C PRO A 116 -0.11 -13.30 5.38
N ILE A 117 -1.14 -13.99 5.84
CA ILE A 117 -1.60 -13.96 7.23
C ILE A 117 -1.49 -15.39 7.75
N SER A 118 -0.62 -15.65 8.72
CA SER A 118 -0.20 -17.00 9.11
C SER A 118 -1.34 -17.93 9.54
N PHE A 119 -2.43 -17.38 10.07
CA PHE A 119 -3.58 -18.13 10.58
C PHE A 119 -4.80 -18.12 9.63
N ASN A 120 -4.74 -17.37 8.52
CA ASN A 120 -5.87 -17.26 7.57
C ASN A 120 -5.41 -16.97 6.14
N ASP A 121 -4.33 -17.61 5.67
CA ASP A 121 -3.75 -17.32 4.36
C ASP A 121 -4.66 -17.76 3.20
N ALA A 122 -5.48 -18.79 3.37
CA ALA A 122 -6.44 -19.20 2.36
C ALA A 122 -7.45 -18.09 1.99
N ALA A 123 -7.90 -17.30 2.97
CA ALA A 123 -8.77 -16.16 2.72
C ALA A 123 -8.00 -15.00 2.04
N VAL A 124 -6.72 -14.81 2.41
CA VAL A 124 -5.83 -13.85 1.73
C VAL A 124 -5.66 -14.22 0.25
N VAL A 125 -5.35 -15.48 -0.05
CA VAL A 125 -5.20 -15.97 -1.43
C VAL A 125 -6.49 -15.77 -2.23
N THR A 126 -7.65 -16.09 -1.63
CA THR A 126 -8.96 -15.89 -2.26
C THR A 126 -9.18 -14.42 -2.59
N TYR A 127 -8.94 -13.51 -1.65
CA TYR A 127 -9.04 -12.07 -1.86
C TYR A 127 -8.05 -11.61 -2.94
N ASN A 128 -6.78 -11.96 -2.84
CA ASN A 128 -5.72 -11.56 -3.77
C ASN A 128 -6.02 -12.00 -5.23
N ASN A 129 -6.55 -13.21 -5.42
CA ASN A 129 -6.92 -13.71 -6.75
C ASN A 129 -8.06 -12.89 -7.37
N ALA A 130 -8.96 -12.35 -6.55
CA ALA A 130 -10.05 -11.51 -7.01
C ALA A 130 -9.63 -10.08 -7.38
N LEU A 131 -8.41 -9.63 -7.00
CA LEU A 131 -7.94 -8.28 -7.30
C LEU A 131 -7.56 -8.08 -8.78
N GLN A 132 -7.02 -9.12 -9.43
CA GLN A 132 -6.55 -8.99 -10.83
C GLN A 132 -7.64 -8.48 -11.78
N PRO A 133 -8.85 -9.07 -11.86
CA PRO A 133 -9.89 -8.55 -12.74
C PRO A 133 -10.39 -7.16 -12.33
N VAL A 134 -10.39 -6.84 -11.02
CA VAL A 134 -10.82 -5.53 -10.51
C VAL A 134 -9.88 -4.41 -10.96
N VAL A 135 -8.57 -4.64 -10.86
CA VAL A 135 -7.54 -3.67 -11.29
C VAL A 135 -7.50 -3.59 -12.82
N GLN A 136 -7.51 -4.74 -13.50
CA GLN A 136 -7.45 -4.81 -14.97
C GLN A 136 -8.62 -4.07 -15.64
N ALA A 137 -9.83 -4.18 -15.10
CA ALA A 137 -10.99 -3.47 -15.65
C ALA A 137 -10.81 -1.94 -15.63
N ARG A 138 -10.12 -1.42 -14.60
CA ARG A 138 -9.84 0.01 -14.46
C ARG A 138 -8.70 0.46 -15.37
N ALA A 139 -7.64 -0.34 -15.46
CA ALA A 139 -6.56 -0.09 -16.41
C ALA A 139 -7.07 -0.08 -17.86
N SER A 140 -7.94 -1.04 -18.23
CA SER A 140 -8.57 -1.10 -19.55
C SER A 140 -9.52 0.08 -19.81
N ALA A 141 -10.05 0.72 -18.76
CA ALA A 141 -10.83 1.95 -18.85
C ALA A 141 -9.96 3.23 -18.85
N GLY A 142 -8.64 3.09 -19.03
CA GLY A 142 -7.71 4.23 -19.14
C GLY A 142 -7.28 4.84 -17.80
N LYS A 143 -7.56 4.19 -16.66
CA LYS A 143 -7.08 4.67 -15.35
C LYS A 143 -5.64 4.22 -15.11
N HIS A 144 -4.85 5.05 -14.48
CA HIS A 144 -3.45 4.78 -14.12
C HIS A 144 -3.39 3.87 -12.88
N VAL A 145 -3.72 2.60 -13.04
CA VAL A 145 -3.71 1.60 -11.97
C VAL A 145 -2.93 0.37 -12.39
N VAL A 146 -2.11 -0.15 -11.48
CA VAL A 146 -1.33 -1.39 -11.66
C VAL A 146 -1.46 -2.27 -10.42
N LEU A 147 -1.32 -3.59 -10.58
CA LEU A 147 -1.30 -4.56 -9.49
C LEU A 147 0.11 -5.11 -9.30
N VAL A 148 0.59 -5.13 -8.06
CA VAL A 148 1.86 -5.76 -7.69
C VAL A 148 1.62 -6.92 -6.72
N ASP A 149 2.47 -7.92 -6.80
CA ASP A 149 2.37 -9.11 -5.96
C ASP A 149 3.31 -9.01 -4.75
N MET A 150 2.73 -8.80 -3.58
CA MET A 150 3.46 -8.86 -2.31
C MET A 150 3.29 -10.19 -1.56
N HIS A 151 2.48 -11.10 -2.11
CA HIS A 151 2.18 -12.37 -1.48
C HIS A 151 3.17 -13.48 -1.87
N THR A 152 3.38 -13.63 -3.18
CA THR A 152 4.19 -14.74 -3.71
C THR A 152 5.63 -14.67 -3.20
N GLY A 153 6.08 -15.74 -2.56
CA GLY A 153 7.43 -15.83 -2.01
C GLY A 153 7.66 -14.99 -0.74
N PHE A 154 6.61 -14.47 -0.10
CA PHE A 154 6.74 -13.79 1.21
C PHE A 154 6.77 -14.83 2.33
N PRO A 155 7.91 -15.01 3.04
CA PRO A 155 8.02 -16.01 4.10
C PRO A 155 7.26 -15.58 5.35
N THR A 156 6.53 -16.50 5.97
CA THR A 156 5.84 -16.21 7.25
C THR A 156 6.80 -15.88 8.39
N SER A 157 8.07 -16.29 8.30
CA SER A 157 9.13 -15.88 9.24
C SER A 157 9.47 -14.38 9.18
N GLU A 158 9.04 -13.69 8.13
CA GLU A 158 9.16 -12.23 8.01
C GLU A 158 7.94 -11.48 8.60
N LEU A 159 7.00 -12.19 9.23
CA LEU A 159 5.93 -11.62 10.04
C LEU A 159 6.34 -11.58 11.52
N ALA A 160 6.06 -10.47 12.20
CA ALA A 160 6.36 -10.28 13.62
C ALA A 160 5.35 -10.97 14.54
N ASP A 161 4.09 -11.03 14.12
CA ASP A 161 2.96 -11.53 14.92
C ASP A 161 1.97 -12.35 14.08
N GLY A 162 2.41 -12.79 12.91
CA GLY A 162 1.57 -13.55 11.97
C GLY A 162 0.73 -12.69 11.03
N VAL A 163 0.72 -11.36 11.20
CA VAL A 163 0.00 -10.40 10.35
C VAL A 163 0.92 -9.26 9.89
N HIS A 164 1.66 -8.66 10.82
CA HIS A 164 2.48 -7.49 10.55
C HIS A 164 3.90 -7.89 10.16
N PRO A 165 4.49 -7.26 9.14
CA PRO A 165 5.88 -7.49 8.78
C PRO A 165 6.85 -7.14 9.92
N ASN A 166 7.91 -7.92 10.06
CA ASN A 166 9.11 -7.52 10.77
C ASN A 166 10.03 -6.67 9.87
N ALA A 167 11.24 -6.34 10.32
CA ALA A 167 12.16 -5.50 9.53
C ALA A 167 12.48 -6.10 8.15
N ALA A 168 12.68 -7.41 8.05
CA ALA A 168 12.95 -8.09 6.77
C ALA A 168 11.72 -8.05 5.85
N GLY A 169 10.51 -8.28 6.39
CA GLY A 169 9.26 -8.17 5.65
C GLY A 169 9.02 -6.75 5.12
N TYR A 170 9.30 -5.71 5.92
CA TYR A 170 9.21 -4.33 5.43
C TYR A 170 10.23 -4.02 4.35
N ALA A 171 11.45 -4.54 4.44
CA ALA A 171 12.46 -4.38 3.38
C ALA A 171 12.01 -5.07 2.07
N ARG A 172 11.42 -6.27 2.17
CA ARG A 172 10.83 -6.97 1.02
C ARG A 172 9.70 -6.17 0.38
N MET A 173 8.77 -5.65 1.17
CA MET A 173 7.70 -4.79 0.68
C MET A 173 8.24 -3.53 -0.03
N ALA A 174 9.27 -2.91 0.55
CA ALA A 174 9.91 -1.75 -0.06
C ALA A 174 10.54 -2.07 -1.41
N ASN A 175 11.10 -3.27 -1.60
CA ASN A 175 11.62 -3.73 -2.90
C ASN A 175 10.49 -3.80 -3.94
N VAL A 176 9.36 -4.40 -3.58
CA VAL A 176 8.22 -4.53 -4.51
C VAL A 176 7.67 -3.15 -4.88
N TRP A 177 7.49 -2.26 -3.87
CA TRP A 177 7.05 -0.89 -4.14
C TRP A 177 8.03 -0.12 -5.01
N TYR A 178 9.33 -0.17 -4.68
CA TYR A 178 10.36 0.54 -5.42
C TYR A 178 10.40 0.12 -6.89
N ASN A 179 10.45 -1.19 -7.17
CA ASN A 179 10.47 -1.73 -8.53
C ASN A 179 9.22 -1.37 -9.37
N ALA A 180 8.13 -0.98 -8.71
CA ALA A 180 6.91 -0.56 -9.41
C ALA A 180 6.89 0.94 -9.75
N ILE A 181 7.79 1.75 -9.16
CA ILE A 181 7.75 3.20 -9.27
C ILE A 181 9.10 3.85 -9.60
N ASP A 182 10.21 3.11 -9.64
CA ASP A 182 11.57 3.64 -9.78
C ASP A 182 11.76 4.47 -11.06
N ASP A 183 11.16 4.03 -12.17
CA ASP A 183 11.21 4.78 -13.44
C ASP A 183 10.41 6.10 -13.40
N MET A 184 9.58 6.32 -12.38
CA MET A 184 8.74 7.51 -12.24
C MET A 184 9.27 8.50 -11.20
N LEU A 185 10.30 8.12 -10.44
CA LEU A 185 10.88 9.00 -9.41
C LEU A 185 11.90 9.96 -10.05
N PRO A 186 11.83 11.27 -9.72
CA PRO A 186 12.75 12.28 -10.22
C PRO A 186 14.16 12.16 -9.61
#